data_929837d18362b8339d4e7e9c16768a94
#
_entry.id   929837d18362b8339d4e7e9c16768a94
#
_cell.length_a   1.000
_cell.length_b   1.000
_cell.length_c   1.000
_cell.angle_alpha   90.00
_cell.angle_beta   90.00
_cell.angle_gamma   90.00
#
_symmetry.space_group_name_H-M   'P 1'
#
loop_
_entity.id
_entity.type
_entity.pdbx_description
1 polymer ?
#
loop_
_entity_poly.entity_id
_entity_poly.type
_entity_poly.pdbx_seq_one_letter_code
_entity_poly.pdbx_strand_id
1 'polypeptide(L)'
;MQTKERIDYIKNWICDYCKSMPKEPDSLVIGISGGIDSSVTSAICALTEKKVIVLSMPIKQLKEQHKLSLQHQEWLKSKFKNVQSHLINLDEVFKSFEVSLSAFSNEHGFANSRARLRMTTLYQVAAANNGIVVGTGNKVEDFGVGFYTKYGDGGVDISPIADCKKSQIWQMGKELKILQNIIKAQPTDGLWDDGRDDASQLGMSYQELELAMEDKNSENYKKYLEIRKRNLHKMKPVPVCKMKNE
;
A
#
# COMPACT_ATOMS: atom_id res chain seq x y z
N MET A 1 14.01 -15.20 -11.19
CA MET A 1 13.48 -14.12 -12.05
C MET A 1 14.31 -12.87 -11.82
N GLN A 2 14.83 -12.27 -12.88
CA GLN A 2 15.59 -11.01 -12.80
C GLN A 2 14.66 -9.82 -12.53
N THR A 3 15.22 -8.70 -12.05
CA THR A 3 14.41 -7.53 -11.65
C THR A 3 13.57 -6.97 -12.78
N LYS A 4 14.15 -6.83 -13.98
CA LYS A 4 13.44 -6.34 -15.17
C LYS A 4 12.30 -7.29 -15.59
N GLU A 5 12.57 -8.60 -15.60
CA GLU A 5 11.55 -9.62 -15.90
C GLU A 5 10.38 -9.57 -14.90
N ARG A 6 10.67 -9.31 -13.61
CA ARG A 6 9.63 -9.15 -12.57
C ARG A 6 8.75 -7.93 -12.82
N ILE A 7 9.35 -6.80 -13.20
CA ILE A 7 8.61 -5.59 -13.56
C ILE A 7 7.69 -5.86 -14.76
N ASP A 8 8.22 -6.48 -15.82
CA ASP A 8 7.44 -6.81 -17.02
C ASP A 8 6.34 -7.83 -16.72
N TYR A 9 6.59 -8.81 -15.87
CA TYR A 9 5.61 -9.79 -15.43
C TYR A 9 4.44 -9.12 -14.69
N ILE A 10 4.73 -8.26 -13.70
CA ILE A 10 3.71 -7.54 -12.94
C ILE A 10 2.90 -6.61 -13.84
N LYS A 11 3.57 -5.87 -14.73
CA LYS A 11 2.91 -5.00 -15.73
C LYS A 11 1.93 -5.81 -16.58
N ASN A 12 2.37 -6.91 -17.13
CA ASN A 12 1.53 -7.76 -18.01
C ASN A 12 0.37 -8.36 -17.22
N TRP A 13 0.61 -8.83 -15.97
CA TRP A 13 -0.43 -9.34 -15.10
C TRP A 13 -1.52 -8.29 -14.83
N ILE A 14 -1.17 -7.02 -14.58
CA ILE A 14 -2.14 -5.94 -14.41
C ILE A 14 -2.99 -5.78 -15.68
N CYS A 15 -2.36 -5.76 -16.86
CA CYS A 15 -3.06 -5.63 -18.13
C CYS A 15 -4.03 -6.80 -18.36
N ASP A 16 -3.58 -8.03 -18.13
CA ASP A 16 -4.38 -9.24 -18.34
C ASP A 16 -5.53 -9.32 -17.34
N TYR A 17 -5.31 -8.95 -16.09
CA TYR A 17 -6.38 -8.85 -15.09
C TYR A 17 -7.46 -7.85 -15.53
N CYS A 18 -7.08 -6.64 -15.92
CA CYS A 18 -8.02 -5.63 -16.40
C CYS A 18 -8.87 -6.14 -17.59
N LYS A 19 -8.25 -6.79 -18.55
CA LYS A 19 -8.94 -7.39 -19.71
C LYS A 19 -9.89 -8.54 -19.34
N SER A 20 -9.59 -9.26 -18.24
CA SER A 20 -10.41 -10.38 -17.78
C SER A 20 -11.68 -9.94 -17.05
N MET A 21 -11.79 -8.68 -16.66
CA MET A 21 -12.95 -8.16 -15.95
C MET A 21 -14.17 -8.08 -16.91
N PRO A 22 -15.39 -8.29 -16.41
CA PRO A 22 -16.62 -8.19 -17.23
C PRO A 22 -16.77 -6.83 -17.94
N LYS A 23 -16.27 -5.77 -17.30
CA LYS A 23 -16.07 -4.44 -17.88
C LYS A 23 -14.64 -4.03 -17.61
N GLU A 24 -13.88 -3.87 -18.69
CA GLU A 24 -12.48 -3.44 -18.56
C GLU A 24 -12.41 -2.02 -17.94
N PRO A 25 -11.60 -1.81 -16.89
CA PRO A 25 -11.49 -0.49 -16.27
C PRO A 25 -10.71 0.47 -17.16
N ASP A 26 -11.15 1.74 -17.19
CA ASP A 26 -10.49 2.81 -17.94
C ASP A 26 -9.26 3.36 -17.20
N SER A 27 -9.20 3.20 -15.88
CA SER A 27 -8.13 3.77 -15.08
C SER A 27 -7.69 2.89 -13.91
N LEU A 28 -6.43 3.09 -13.51
CA LEU A 28 -5.83 2.53 -12.30
C LEU A 28 -5.66 3.65 -11.28
N VAL A 29 -6.23 3.51 -10.08
CA VAL A 29 -6.21 4.54 -9.03
C VAL A 29 -5.32 4.09 -7.88
N ILE A 30 -4.35 4.92 -7.48
CA ILE A 30 -3.30 4.56 -6.54
C ILE A 30 -3.05 5.68 -5.54
N GLY A 31 -2.96 5.34 -4.25
CA GLY A 31 -2.48 6.24 -3.21
C GLY A 31 -0.95 6.35 -3.21
N ILE A 32 -0.41 7.56 -3.18
CA ILE A 32 1.03 7.82 -3.09
C ILE A 32 1.37 8.30 -1.69
N SER A 33 2.01 7.43 -0.91
CA SER A 33 2.45 7.76 0.46
C SER A 33 3.79 8.53 0.49
N GLY A 34 4.59 8.41 -0.56
CA GLY A 34 5.99 8.84 -0.59
C GLY A 34 6.98 7.72 -0.22
N GLY A 35 6.49 6.53 0.14
CA GLY A 35 7.28 5.33 0.36
C GLY A 35 7.60 4.58 -0.94
N ILE A 36 8.56 3.64 -0.85
CA ILE A 36 9.07 2.90 -2.01
C ILE A 36 8.01 2.01 -2.66
N ASP A 37 7.11 1.39 -1.87
CA ASP A 37 6.09 0.46 -2.37
C ASP A 37 5.09 1.17 -3.29
N SER A 38 4.52 2.29 -2.82
CA SER A 38 3.59 3.10 -3.62
C SER A 38 4.26 3.69 -4.86
N SER A 39 5.57 4.01 -4.74
CA SER A 39 6.34 4.57 -5.85
C SER A 39 6.64 3.52 -6.93
N VAL A 40 7.00 2.30 -6.54
CA VAL A 40 7.24 1.19 -7.48
C VAL A 40 5.93 0.76 -8.14
N THR A 41 4.87 0.59 -7.35
CA THR A 41 3.56 0.18 -7.88
C THR A 41 3.02 1.17 -8.90
N SER A 42 3.03 2.47 -8.58
CA SER A 42 2.53 3.50 -9.49
C SER A 42 3.37 3.60 -10.78
N ALA A 43 4.69 3.44 -10.69
CA ALA A 43 5.56 3.41 -11.87
C ALA A 43 5.26 2.20 -12.76
N ILE A 44 5.06 1.01 -12.18
CA ILE A 44 4.68 -0.19 -12.95
C ILE A 44 3.30 -0.01 -13.59
N CYS A 45 2.33 0.55 -12.87
CA CYS A 45 1.02 0.89 -13.44
C CYS A 45 1.14 1.86 -14.62
N ALA A 46 2.01 2.87 -14.53
CA ALA A 46 2.23 3.81 -15.63
C ALA A 46 2.83 3.13 -16.88
N LEU A 47 3.62 2.06 -16.72
CA LEU A 47 4.13 1.24 -17.84
C LEU A 47 3.05 0.44 -18.57
N THR A 48 1.84 0.29 -18.02
CA THR A 48 0.72 -0.41 -18.68
C THR A 48 0.08 0.41 -19.79
N GLU A 49 0.41 1.70 -19.90
CA GLU A 49 -0.19 2.68 -20.82
C GLU A 49 -1.68 3.01 -20.52
N LYS A 50 -2.33 2.32 -19.57
CA LYS A 50 -3.65 2.69 -19.07
C LYS A 50 -3.59 4.05 -18.36
N LYS A 51 -4.71 4.76 -18.31
CA LYS A 51 -4.82 5.97 -17.48
C LYS A 51 -4.52 5.62 -16.02
N VAL A 52 -3.58 6.32 -15.42
CA VAL A 52 -3.20 6.17 -14.00
C VAL A 52 -3.53 7.45 -13.26
N ILE A 53 -4.30 7.34 -12.18
CA ILE A 53 -4.67 8.45 -11.31
C ILE A 53 -3.97 8.22 -9.97
N VAL A 54 -3.05 9.13 -9.62
CA VAL A 54 -2.28 9.05 -8.39
C VAL A 54 -2.73 10.11 -7.40
N LEU A 55 -2.98 9.70 -6.15
CA LEU A 55 -3.52 10.57 -5.11
C LEU A 55 -2.53 10.72 -3.95
N SER A 56 -2.17 11.96 -3.61
CA SER A 56 -1.61 12.29 -2.30
C SER A 56 -2.75 12.74 -1.39
N MET A 57 -2.89 12.08 -0.23
CA MET A 57 -4.02 12.26 0.69
C MET A 57 -3.51 12.50 2.12
N PRO A 58 -2.91 13.69 2.38
CA PRO A 58 -2.40 13.97 3.72
C PRO A 58 -3.51 13.99 4.77
N ILE A 59 -3.24 13.36 5.93
CA ILE A 59 -4.00 13.45 7.18
C ILE A 59 -2.98 13.58 8.31
N LYS A 60 -2.80 14.76 8.88
CA LYS A 60 -1.80 15.05 9.92
C LYS A 60 -0.42 14.49 9.59
N GLN A 61 -0.05 14.52 8.32
CA GLN A 61 1.16 13.87 7.84
C GLN A 61 2.40 14.74 8.06
N LEU A 62 3.53 14.13 8.41
CA LEU A 62 4.79 14.83 8.52
C LEU A 62 5.19 15.46 7.19
N LYS A 63 5.68 16.72 7.25
CA LYS A 63 6.00 17.52 6.05
C LYS A 63 6.97 16.81 5.11
N GLU A 64 7.97 16.12 5.65
CA GLU A 64 8.97 15.42 4.83
C GLU A 64 8.38 14.24 4.06
N GLN A 65 7.52 13.43 4.69
CA GLN A 65 6.82 12.32 4.01
C GLN A 65 5.89 12.86 2.91
N HIS A 66 5.12 13.91 3.23
CA HIS A 66 4.25 14.55 2.25
C HIS A 66 5.04 15.10 1.06
N LYS A 67 6.21 15.71 1.31
CA LYS A 67 7.11 16.21 0.27
C LYS A 67 7.58 15.10 -0.67
N LEU A 68 7.93 13.92 -0.15
CA LEU A 68 8.32 12.77 -0.97
C LEU A 68 7.17 12.31 -1.88
N SER A 69 5.94 12.29 -1.36
CA SER A 69 4.75 11.97 -2.14
C SER A 69 4.56 12.93 -3.31
N LEU A 70 4.66 14.24 -3.09
CA LEU A 70 4.54 15.25 -4.13
C LEU A 70 5.68 15.16 -5.16
N GLN A 71 6.92 14.96 -4.72
CA GLN A 71 8.07 14.79 -5.61
C GLN A 71 7.91 13.57 -6.52
N HIS A 72 7.37 12.47 -6.00
CA HIS A 72 7.11 11.29 -6.81
C HIS A 72 6.01 11.53 -7.85
N GLN A 73 4.95 12.22 -7.49
CA GLN A 73 3.89 12.61 -8.45
C GLN A 73 4.45 13.44 -9.61
N GLU A 74 5.31 14.42 -9.32
CA GLU A 74 5.96 15.22 -10.36
C GLU A 74 6.90 14.38 -11.23
N TRP A 75 7.67 13.47 -10.60
CA TRP A 75 8.51 12.54 -11.32
C TRP A 75 7.70 11.65 -12.26
N LEU A 76 6.57 11.08 -11.81
CA LEU A 76 5.67 10.27 -12.66
C LEU A 76 5.16 11.07 -13.86
N LYS A 77 4.64 12.27 -13.65
CA LYS A 77 4.15 13.14 -14.74
C LYS A 77 5.25 13.51 -15.75
N SER A 78 6.47 13.68 -15.28
CA SER A 78 7.61 13.98 -16.16
C SER A 78 8.02 12.81 -17.06
N LYS A 79 7.69 11.56 -16.67
CA LYS A 79 8.08 10.33 -17.36
C LYS A 79 6.95 9.72 -18.17
N PHE A 80 5.70 9.88 -17.74
CA PHE A 80 4.57 9.16 -18.28
C PHE A 80 3.41 10.10 -18.62
N LYS A 81 2.96 10.08 -19.87
CA LYS A 81 1.88 10.94 -20.35
C LYS A 81 0.47 10.49 -19.89
N ASN A 82 0.36 9.22 -19.49
CA ASN A 82 -0.89 8.59 -19.03
C ASN A 82 -1.15 8.77 -17.53
N VAL A 83 -0.33 9.53 -16.80
CA VAL A 83 -0.46 9.78 -15.37
C VAL A 83 -1.13 11.12 -15.09
N GLN A 84 -2.17 11.10 -14.27
CA GLN A 84 -2.82 12.28 -13.67
C GLN A 84 -2.58 12.25 -12.16
N SER A 85 -2.22 13.40 -11.58
CA SER A 85 -1.96 13.52 -10.15
C SER A 85 -2.90 14.47 -9.46
N HIS A 86 -3.35 14.13 -8.26
CA HIS A 86 -4.19 14.97 -7.42
C HIS A 86 -3.67 15.00 -5.99
N LEU A 87 -3.81 16.17 -5.36
CA LEU A 87 -3.64 16.37 -3.93
C LEU A 87 -5.04 16.55 -3.32
N ILE A 88 -5.44 15.63 -2.46
CA ILE A 88 -6.71 15.69 -1.73
C ILE A 88 -6.38 15.76 -0.24
N ASN A 89 -6.42 16.98 0.31
CA ASN A 89 -6.20 17.16 1.74
C ASN A 89 -7.42 16.67 2.52
N LEU A 90 -7.21 15.74 3.44
CA LEU A 90 -8.25 15.12 4.25
C LEU A 90 -8.21 15.56 5.73
N ASP A 91 -7.38 16.54 6.10
CA ASP A 91 -7.20 16.98 7.49
C ASP A 91 -8.52 17.44 8.11
N GLU A 92 -9.27 18.32 7.44
CA GLU A 92 -10.53 18.84 8.00
C GLU A 92 -11.63 17.78 8.08
N VAL A 93 -11.68 16.85 7.12
CA VAL A 93 -12.60 15.71 7.14
C VAL A 93 -12.28 14.81 8.32
N PHE A 94 -11.00 14.50 8.52
CA PHE A 94 -10.56 13.66 9.63
C PHE A 94 -10.77 14.34 10.99
N LYS A 95 -10.51 15.63 11.09
CA LYS A 95 -10.79 16.42 12.31
C LYS A 95 -12.28 16.39 12.68
N SER A 96 -13.18 16.53 11.70
CA SER A 96 -14.61 16.41 11.94
C SER A 96 -15.00 15.01 12.41
N PHE A 97 -14.35 13.97 11.86
CA PHE A 97 -14.53 12.59 12.28
C PHE A 97 -14.06 12.37 13.73
N GLU A 98 -12.90 12.90 14.13
CA GLU A 98 -12.39 12.82 15.51
C GLU A 98 -13.36 13.50 16.50
N VAL A 99 -13.87 14.68 16.15
CA VAL A 99 -14.84 15.42 16.99
C VAL A 99 -16.12 14.61 17.18
N SER A 100 -16.67 14.06 16.10
CA SER A 100 -17.90 13.24 16.14
C SER A 100 -17.76 11.98 16.97
N LEU A 101 -16.56 11.44 17.10
CA LEU A 101 -16.26 10.20 17.83
C LEU A 101 -15.45 10.45 19.11
N SER A 102 -15.48 11.66 19.65
CA SER A 102 -14.70 12.03 20.84
C SER A 102 -15.00 11.15 22.08
N ALA A 103 -16.23 10.69 22.25
CA ALA A 103 -16.62 9.74 23.31
C ALA A 103 -16.00 8.33 23.15
N PHE A 104 -15.49 8.00 21.96
CA PHE A 104 -14.84 6.72 21.61
C PHE A 104 -13.37 6.91 21.24
N SER A 105 -12.72 7.92 21.81
CA SER A 105 -11.35 8.28 21.50
C SER A 105 -10.39 7.13 21.81
N ASN A 106 -9.62 6.72 20.79
CA ASN A 106 -8.59 5.70 20.89
C ASN A 106 -7.55 5.96 19.79
N GLU A 107 -6.28 6.12 20.17
CA GLU A 107 -5.21 6.48 19.25
C GLU A 107 -5.05 5.47 18.12
N HIS A 108 -4.99 4.17 18.44
CA HIS A 108 -4.87 3.09 17.45
C HIS A 108 -6.12 3.01 16.55
N GLY A 109 -7.31 3.23 17.12
CA GLY A 109 -8.56 3.31 16.35
C GLY A 109 -8.53 4.45 15.33
N PHE A 110 -8.08 5.64 15.74
CA PHE A 110 -7.98 6.80 14.85
C PHE A 110 -6.86 6.63 13.81
N ALA A 111 -5.72 6.02 14.14
CA ALA A 111 -4.69 5.66 13.16
C ALA A 111 -5.26 4.78 12.05
N ASN A 112 -5.97 3.69 12.40
CA ASN A 112 -6.65 2.84 11.42
C ASN A 112 -7.74 3.59 10.63
N SER A 113 -8.41 4.56 11.25
CA SER A 113 -9.44 5.35 10.57
C SER A 113 -8.85 6.28 9.51
N ARG A 114 -7.62 6.77 9.69
CA ARG A 114 -6.89 7.50 8.63
C ARG A 114 -6.70 6.63 7.39
N ALA A 115 -6.27 5.38 7.55
CA ALA A 115 -6.11 4.45 6.43
C ALA A 115 -7.46 4.16 5.74
N ARG A 116 -8.55 3.98 6.50
CA ARG A 116 -9.89 3.74 5.95
C ARG A 116 -10.44 4.95 5.20
N LEU A 117 -10.20 6.16 5.70
CA LEU A 117 -10.62 7.38 5.00
C LEU A 117 -9.89 7.54 3.66
N ARG A 118 -8.59 7.23 3.62
CA ARG A 118 -7.84 7.20 2.34
C ARG A 118 -8.40 6.14 1.39
N MET A 119 -8.70 4.95 1.87
CA MET A 119 -9.32 3.88 1.08
C MET A 119 -10.65 4.35 0.47
N THR A 120 -11.55 4.89 1.29
CA THR A 120 -12.85 5.41 0.80
C THR A 120 -12.66 6.49 -0.28
N THR A 121 -11.67 7.36 -0.13
CA THR A 121 -11.33 8.40 -1.12
C THR A 121 -10.84 7.78 -2.43
N LEU A 122 -9.98 6.75 -2.36
CA LEU A 122 -9.51 6.03 -3.55
C LEU A 122 -10.68 5.39 -4.32
N TYR A 123 -11.58 4.71 -3.63
CA TYR A 123 -12.75 4.09 -4.25
C TYR A 123 -13.73 5.12 -4.84
N GLN A 124 -13.90 6.28 -4.20
CA GLN A 124 -14.72 7.37 -4.76
C GLN A 124 -14.13 7.88 -6.08
N VAL A 125 -12.80 8.06 -6.14
CA VAL A 125 -12.13 8.49 -7.37
C VAL A 125 -12.16 7.39 -8.43
N ALA A 126 -11.99 6.13 -8.05
CA ALA A 126 -12.06 4.99 -8.96
C ALA A 126 -13.45 4.89 -9.60
N ALA A 127 -14.52 4.96 -8.80
CA ALA A 127 -15.89 4.93 -9.29
C ALA A 127 -16.18 6.06 -10.28
N ALA A 128 -15.72 7.28 -9.97
CA ALA A 128 -15.91 8.45 -10.84
C ALA A 128 -15.15 8.36 -12.19
N ASN A 129 -14.15 7.47 -12.29
CA ASN A 129 -13.29 7.32 -13.46
C ASN A 129 -13.37 5.92 -14.12
N ASN A 130 -14.41 5.14 -13.83
CA ASN A 130 -14.53 3.74 -14.28
C ASN A 130 -13.22 2.97 -14.04
N GLY A 131 -12.63 3.12 -12.85
CA GLY A 131 -11.33 2.60 -12.50
C GLY A 131 -11.39 1.54 -11.40
N ILE A 132 -10.23 0.96 -11.11
CA ILE A 132 -10.00 0.06 -9.98
C ILE A 132 -8.91 0.63 -9.06
N VAL A 133 -9.01 0.27 -7.77
CA VAL A 133 -8.04 0.66 -6.75
C VAL A 133 -6.89 -0.35 -6.73
N VAL A 134 -5.67 0.14 -6.92
CA VAL A 134 -4.45 -0.66 -6.91
C VAL A 134 -3.74 -0.55 -5.56
N GLY A 135 -3.60 -1.69 -4.90
CA GLY A 135 -2.89 -1.82 -3.63
C GLY A 135 -1.38 -1.74 -3.78
N THR A 136 -0.75 -1.30 -2.71
CA THR A 136 0.70 -1.11 -2.61
C THR A 136 1.35 -1.97 -1.53
N GLY A 137 0.60 -2.91 -0.95
CA GLY A 137 1.09 -3.84 0.06
C GLY A 137 2.03 -4.89 -0.54
N ASN A 138 3.09 -5.22 0.19
CA ASN A 138 4.10 -6.19 -0.22
C ASN A 138 3.97 -7.51 0.56
N LYS A 139 4.73 -8.52 0.12
CA LYS A 139 4.69 -9.87 0.69
C LYS A 139 4.99 -9.91 2.18
N VAL A 140 5.93 -9.10 2.66
CA VAL A 140 6.36 -9.14 4.06
C VAL A 140 5.31 -8.53 4.97
N GLU A 141 4.82 -7.34 4.62
CA GLU A 141 3.85 -6.58 5.41
C GLU A 141 2.48 -7.25 5.40
N ASP A 142 1.87 -7.42 4.23
CA ASP A 142 0.48 -7.86 4.13
C ASP A 142 0.34 -9.35 4.41
N PHE A 143 1.14 -10.18 3.74
CA PHE A 143 0.98 -11.63 3.74
C PHE A 143 1.95 -12.35 4.71
N GLY A 144 3.04 -11.70 5.09
CA GLY A 144 3.97 -12.16 6.11
C GLY A 144 3.42 -11.96 7.51
N VAL A 145 3.31 -10.71 7.93
CA VAL A 145 2.97 -10.36 9.33
C VAL A 145 1.57 -9.75 9.50
N GLY A 146 0.88 -9.37 8.43
CA GLY A 146 -0.43 -8.70 8.49
C GLY A 146 -0.32 -7.28 9.03
N PHE A 147 0.74 -6.57 8.65
CA PHE A 147 0.98 -5.18 9.06
C PHE A 147 0.26 -4.21 8.13
N TYR A 148 -1.06 -4.19 8.22
CA TYR A 148 -1.94 -3.30 7.47
C TYR A 148 -3.26 -3.10 8.22
N THR A 149 -4.02 -2.09 7.83
CA THR A 149 -5.38 -1.86 8.32
C THR A 149 -6.38 -2.61 7.45
N LYS A 150 -7.11 -3.56 8.05
CA LYS A 150 -8.22 -4.24 7.35
C LYS A 150 -9.26 -3.22 6.91
N TYR A 151 -9.58 -3.23 5.60
CA TYR A 151 -10.47 -2.24 4.97
C TYR A 151 -9.94 -0.79 5.03
N GLY A 152 -8.62 -0.63 5.18
CA GLY A 152 -7.90 0.60 4.96
C GLY A 152 -6.96 0.41 3.77
N ASP A 153 -5.67 0.43 4.01
CA ASP A 153 -4.65 0.13 2.99
C ASP A 153 -4.73 -1.31 2.44
N GLY A 154 -5.29 -2.27 3.21
CA GLY A 154 -5.65 -3.60 2.73
C GLY A 154 -6.98 -3.67 1.95
N GLY A 155 -7.72 -2.57 1.81
CA GLY A 155 -8.97 -2.50 1.04
C GLY A 155 -8.72 -2.04 -0.39
N VAL A 156 -8.46 -2.97 -1.29
CA VAL A 156 -8.06 -2.71 -2.69
C VAL A 156 -8.68 -3.75 -3.63
N ASP A 157 -8.73 -3.45 -4.94
CA ASP A 157 -9.23 -4.38 -5.95
C ASP A 157 -8.16 -5.36 -6.42
N ILE A 158 -6.91 -4.89 -6.54
CA ILE A 158 -5.76 -5.73 -6.92
C ILE A 158 -4.52 -5.37 -6.08
N SER A 159 -3.65 -6.36 -5.86
CA SER A 159 -2.40 -6.22 -5.12
C SER A 159 -1.21 -6.72 -5.94
N PRO A 160 -0.71 -5.93 -6.93
CA PRO A 160 0.23 -6.42 -7.93
C PRO A 160 1.63 -6.74 -7.38
N ILE A 161 2.03 -6.16 -6.26
CA ILE A 161 3.35 -6.42 -5.63
C ILE A 161 3.26 -7.29 -4.38
N ALA A 162 2.09 -7.87 -4.11
CA ALA A 162 1.81 -8.65 -2.91
C ALA A 162 2.68 -9.90 -2.73
N ASP A 163 3.23 -10.46 -3.80
CA ASP A 163 4.17 -11.59 -3.75
C ASP A 163 5.65 -11.15 -3.85
N CYS A 164 5.92 -9.85 -3.80
CA CYS A 164 7.27 -9.30 -3.81
C CYS A 164 7.76 -9.02 -2.40
N LYS A 165 8.97 -9.50 -2.06
CA LYS A 165 9.67 -9.14 -0.83
C LYS A 165 10.08 -7.65 -0.84
N LYS A 166 10.29 -7.07 0.33
CA LYS A 166 10.76 -5.69 0.45
C LYS A 166 12.10 -5.46 -0.26
N SER A 167 13.02 -6.40 -0.13
CA SER A 167 14.31 -6.39 -0.84
C SER A 167 14.14 -6.33 -2.37
N GLN A 168 13.17 -7.05 -2.91
CA GLN A 168 12.84 -7.03 -4.34
C GLN A 168 12.18 -5.71 -4.77
N ILE A 169 11.37 -5.10 -3.90
CA ILE A 169 10.79 -3.77 -4.17
C ILE A 169 11.90 -2.72 -4.30
N TRP A 170 12.89 -2.72 -3.40
CA TRP A 170 14.04 -1.82 -3.53
C TRP A 170 14.84 -2.04 -4.81
N GLN A 171 15.02 -3.30 -5.24
CA GLN A 171 15.67 -3.62 -6.52
C GLN A 171 14.87 -3.06 -7.71
N MET A 172 13.54 -3.25 -7.72
CA MET A 172 12.66 -2.69 -8.74
C MET A 172 12.67 -1.15 -8.72
N GLY A 173 12.70 -0.53 -7.54
CA GLY A 173 12.82 0.92 -7.43
C GLY A 173 14.08 1.48 -8.05
N LYS A 174 15.22 0.79 -7.89
CA LYS A 174 16.49 1.16 -8.54
C LYS A 174 16.42 0.98 -10.07
N GLU A 175 15.87 -0.14 -10.54
CA GLU A 175 15.71 -0.44 -11.97
C GLU A 175 14.80 0.58 -12.67
N LEU A 176 13.69 0.95 -12.03
CA LEU A 176 12.74 1.96 -12.49
C LEU A 176 13.27 3.39 -12.37
N LYS A 177 14.46 3.57 -11.78
CA LYS A 177 15.07 4.89 -11.53
C LYS A 177 14.19 5.81 -10.69
N ILE A 178 13.51 5.23 -9.69
CA ILE A 178 12.78 6.00 -8.66
C ILE A 178 13.74 6.96 -7.97
N LEU A 179 13.23 8.10 -7.51
CA LEU A 179 14.01 9.12 -6.84
C LEU A 179 14.83 8.56 -5.67
N GLN A 180 16.12 8.93 -5.59
CA GLN A 180 17.06 8.39 -4.60
C GLN A 180 16.66 8.69 -3.15
N ASN A 181 16.01 9.84 -2.91
CA ASN A 181 15.48 10.20 -1.59
C ASN A 181 14.34 9.27 -1.14
N ILE A 182 13.53 8.74 -2.06
CA ILE A 182 12.50 7.74 -1.77
C ILE A 182 13.14 6.36 -1.51
N ILE A 183 14.11 5.96 -2.34
CA ILE A 183 14.82 4.67 -2.17
C ILE A 183 15.53 4.60 -0.80
N LYS A 184 16.02 5.74 -0.30
CA LYS A 184 16.76 5.85 0.98
C LYS A 184 15.86 6.16 2.18
N ALA A 185 14.59 6.54 1.95
CA ALA A 185 13.67 6.86 3.04
C ALA A 185 13.41 5.62 3.91
N GLN A 186 13.35 5.84 5.23
CA GLN A 186 12.94 4.79 6.16
C GLN A 186 11.46 4.42 5.91
N PRO A 187 11.13 3.14 5.83
CA PRO A 187 9.73 2.69 5.72
C PRO A 187 8.92 3.10 6.95
N THR A 188 7.74 3.65 6.71
CA THR A 188 6.79 4.05 7.74
C THR A 188 5.37 3.96 7.18
N ASP A 189 4.41 3.55 8.02
CA ASP A 189 2.99 3.50 7.67
C ASP A 189 2.33 4.91 7.59
N GLY A 190 2.99 5.93 8.15
CA GLY A 190 2.50 7.31 8.12
C GLY A 190 1.15 7.53 8.84
N LEU A 191 0.82 6.65 9.79
CA LEU A 191 -0.43 6.70 10.56
C LEU A 191 -0.26 7.36 11.95
N TRP A 192 0.98 7.64 12.37
CA TRP A 192 1.31 8.16 13.70
C TRP A 192 1.90 9.56 13.62
N ASP A 193 1.58 10.38 14.62
CA ASP A 193 2.05 11.76 14.68
C ASP A 193 3.54 11.88 15.04
N ASP A 194 4.13 10.83 15.64
CA ASP A 194 5.55 10.77 16.04
C ASP A 194 6.49 10.26 14.92
N GLY A 195 5.93 9.80 13.80
CA GLY A 195 6.72 9.36 12.63
C GLY A 195 7.55 8.09 12.84
N ARG A 196 7.13 7.23 13.79
CA ARG A 196 7.80 5.94 14.05
C ARG A 196 7.91 5.10 12.77
N ASP A 197 9.03 4.39 12.64
CA ASP A 197 9.28 3.51 11.51
C ASP A 197 8.65 2.11 11.70
N ASP A 198 8.53 1.38 10.60
CA ASP A 198 7.90 0.05 10.59
C ASP A 198 8.73 -0.96 11.40
N ALA A 199 10.06 -0.90 11.34
CA ALA A 199 10.94 -1.80 12.06
C ALA A 199 10.76 -1.67 13.58
N SER A 200 10.60 -0.43 14.09
CA SER A 200 10.31 -0.16 15.49
C SER A 200 8.94 -0.72 15.91
N GLN A 201 7.92 -0.60 15.05
CA GLN A 201 6.58 -1.10 15.33
C GLN A 201 6.52 -2.64 15.28
N LEU A 202 7.21 -3.26 14.33
CA LEU A 202 7.28 -4.71 14.16
C LEU A 202 8.28 -5.36 15.14
N GLY A 203 9.26 -4.58 15.62
CA GLY A 203 10.35 -5.06 16.45
C GLY A 203 11.32 -6.00 15.73
N MET A 204 11.31 -5.97 14.40
CA MET A 204 12.17 -6.74 13.49
C MET A 204 12.44 -5.93 12.23
N SER A 205 13.65 -6.05 11.69
CA SER A 205 13.98 -5.50 10.37
C SER A 205 13.33 -6.31 9.24
N TYR A 206 13.21 -5.71 8.06
CA TYR A 206 12.71 -6.42 6.88
C TYR A 206 13.57 -7.63 6.49
N GLN A 207 14.88 -7.55 6.68
CA GLN A 207 15.81 -8.65 6.40
C GLN A 207 15.55 -9.83 7.34
N GLU A 208 15.37 -9.58 8.64
CA GLU A 208 15.03 -10.61 9.63
C GLU A 208 13.66 -11.23 9.34
N LEU A 209 12.67 -10.42 8.94
CA LEU A 209 11.35 -10.90 8.57
C LEU A 209 11.42 -11.78 7.32
N GLU A 210 12.11 -11.35 6.26
CA GLU A 210 12.27 -12.14 5.03
C GLU A 210 12.95 -13.49 5.31
N LEU A 211 14.02 -13.49 6.13
CA LEU A 211 14.70 -14.72 6.53
C LEU A 211 13.77 -15.63 7.34
N ALA A 212 13.06 -15.08 8.32
CA ALA A 212 12.14 -15.86 9.15
C ALA A 212 10.96 -16.44 8.36
N MET A 213 10.53 -15.78 7.27
CA MET A 213 9.49 -16.31 6.38
C MET A 213 9.97 -17.50 5.54
N GLU A 214 11.27 -17.59 5.25
CA GLU A 214 11.86 -18.61 4.37
C GLU A 214 12.48 -19.78 5.16
N ASP A 215 13.09 -19.49 6.31
CA ASP A 215 13.80 -20.49 7.12
C ASP A 215 13.18 -20.63 8.51
N LYS A 216 12.55 -21.79 8.72
CA LYS A 216 11.96 -22.17 10.03
C LYS A 216 12.99 -22.33 11.15
N ASN A 217 14.27 -22.47 10.81
CA ASN A 217 15.36 -22.58 11.76
C ASN A 217 15.96 -21.20 12.12
N SER A 218 15.51 -20.12 11.46
CA SER A 218 15.91 -18.76 11.82
C SER A 218 15.63 -18.47 13.29
N GLU A 219 16.56 -17.80 13.97
CA GLU A 219 16.41 -17.37 15.38
C GLU A 219 15.15 -16.51 15.59
N ASN A 220 14.74 -15.75 14.57
CA ASN A 220 13.60 -14.87 14.60
C ASN A 220 12.27 -15.53 14.20
N TYR A 221 12.26 -16.83 13.83
CA TYR A 221 11.07 -17.53 13.34
C TYR A 221 9.92 -17.53 14.34
N LYS A 222 10.21 -17.79 15.63
CA LYS A 222 9.19 -17.78 16.69
C LYS A 222 8.52 -16.42 16.83
N LYS A 223 9.32 -15.34 16.86
CA LYS A 223 8.84 -13.97 16.97
C LYS A 223 8.00 -13.57 15.76
N TYR A 224 8.44 -13.93 14.55
CA TYR A 224 7.66 -13.77 13.31
C TYR A 224 6.29 -14.46 13.42
N LEU A 225 6.24 -15.72 13.87
CA LEU A 225 4.97 -16.45 14.02
C LEU A 225 4.03 -15.80 15.04
N GLU A 226 4.54 -15.25 16.14
CA GLU A 226 3.75 -14.53 17.14
C GLU A 226 3.09 -13.28 16.54
N ILE A 227 3.85 -12.47 15.79
CA ILE A 227 3.33 -11.28 15.12
C ILE A 227 2.25 -11.69 14.10
N ARG A 228 2.57 -12.66 13.24
CA ARG A 228 1.64 -13.19 12.25
C ARG A 228 0.34 -13.72 12.90
N LYS A 229 0.43 -14.49 13.99
CA LYS A 229 -0.72 -15.08 14.69
C LYS A 229 -1.69 -14.01 15.18
N ARG A 230 -1.20 -12.90 15.73
CA ARG A 230 -2.04 -11.78 16.19
C ARG A 230 -2.85 -11.16 15.05
N ASN A 231 -2.26 -11.11 13.85
CA ASN A 231 -2.83 -10.45 12.68
C ASN A 231 -3.54 -11.41 11.70
N LEU A 232 -3.46 -12.71 11.91
CA LEU A 232 -3.93 -13.74 10.96
C LEU A 232 -5.40 -13.56 10.57
N HIS A 233 -6.24 -13.09 11.48
CA HIS A 233 -7.66 -12.83 11.24
C HIS A 233 -7.91 -11.77 10.15
N LYS A 234 -6.98 -10.84 9.95
CA LYS A 234 -7.05 -9.82 8.89
C LYS A 234 -6.76 -10.40 7.51
N MET A 235 -5.89 -11.41 7.46
CA MET A 235 -5.35 -12.04 6.24
C MET A 235 -6.27 -13.13 5.69
N LYS A 236 -7.22 -13.61 6.49
CA LYS A 236 -8.20 -14.63 6.09
C LYS A 236 -9.47 -14.01 5.53
N PRO A 237 -10.17 -14.70 4.62
CA PRO A 237 -11.52 -14.30 4.23
C PRO A 237 -12.40 -14.08 5.44
N VAL A 238 -13.41 -13.21 5.31
CA VAL A 238 -14.38 -12.97 6.38
C VAL A 238 -15.06 -14.30 6.74
N PRO A 239 -15.04 -14.71 8.03
CA PRO A 239 -15.72 -15.94 8.43
C PRO A 239 -17.22 -15.87 8.17
N VAL A 240 -17.76 -16.93 7.56
CA VAL A 240 -19.19 -17.05 7.29
C VAL A 240 -19.77 -18.17 8.14
N CYS A 241 -20.86 -17.88 8.87
CA CYS A 241 -21.63 -18.90 9.56
C CYS A 241 -22.34 -19.76 8.50
N LYS A 242 -21.82 -20.98 8.29
CA LYS A 242 -22.46 -21.95 7.39
C LYS A 242 -23.54 -22.70 8.18
N MET A 243 -24.75 -22.63 7.69
CA MET A 243 -25.82 -23.46 8.20
C MET A 243 -25.50 -24.95 7.95
N LYS A 244 -25.80 -25.81 8.91
CA LYS A 244 -25.75 -27.25 8.65
C LYS A 244 -26.78 -27.54 7.56
N ASN A 245 -26.43 -28.37 6.58
CA ASN A 245 -27.32 -28.71 5.48
C ASN A 245 -28.70 -29.09 6.01
N GLU A 246 -29.70 -28.35 5.61
CA GLU A 246 -31.06 -28.79 5.69
C GLU A 246 -31.27 -29.93 4.70
#